data_c665b1ab2558ff0401314a7b266aee80
#
_entry.id   c665b1ab2558ff0401314a7b266aee80
#
_cell.length_a   1.000
_cell.length_b   1.000
_cell.length_c   1.000
_cell.angle_alpha   90.00
_cell.angle_beta   90.00
_cell.angle_gamma   90.00
#
_symmetry.space_group_name_H-M   'P 1'
#
loop_
_entity.id
_entity.type
_entity.pdbx_description
1 polymer ?
#
loop_
_entity_poly.entity_id
_entity_poly.type
_entity_poly.pdbx_seq_one_letter_code
_entity_poly.pdbx_strand_id
1 'polypeptide(L)'
;MSSKWSLLERFEITDGSGTPCFEARGHFGSKITLHDSGGREVADIRKHMFSDVHEVYLGGQRAARVRHAGFFGDHYDIETSYGAIRARGHFDGGDYTLEQGGMMVAHLRRKFSLRERFAIDIADGQNDVLLLAVMLAIEAIHEERRQQ
;
A
#
# COMPACT_ATOMS: atom_id res chain seq x y z
N MET A 1 0.28 -20.29 -3.94
CA MET A 1 -0.98 -19.67 -3.48
C MET A 1 -0.75 -18.22 -3.10
N SER A 2 -1.80 -17.48 -2.89
CA SER A 2 -1.71 -16.08 -2.51
C SER A 2 -2.86 -15.70 -1.59
N SER A 3 -2.64 -14.62 -0.81
CA SER A 3 -3.72 -14.01 -0.03
C SER A 3 -4.45 -13.02 -0.91
N LYS A 4 -5.77 -13.00 -0.83
CA LYS A 4 -6.58 -12.10 -1.63
C LYS A 4 -7.27 -11.09 -0.73
N TRP A 5 -7.15 -9.82 -1.13
CA TRP A 5 -7.70 -8.70 -0.38
C TRP A 5 -8.46 -7.78 -1.33
N SER A 6 -9.34 -6.96 -0.79
CA SER A 6 -10.00 -5.88 -1.53
C SER A 6 -9.88 -4.61 -0.73
N LEU A 7 -9.52 -3.52 -1.39
CA LEU A 7 -9.47 -2.19 -0.80
C LEU A 7 -10.65 -1.40 -1.35
N LEU A 8 -11.56 -1.00 -0.45
CA LEU A 8 -12.78 -0.25 -0.79
C LEU A 8 -12.61 1.22 -0.40
N GLU A 9 -12.69 2.10 -1.40
CA GLU A 9 -12.65 3.55 -1.20
C GLU A 9 -11.42 4.01 -0.38
N ARG A 10 -10.33 3.21 -0.42
CA ARG A 10 -9.07 3.48 0.28
C ARG A 10 -9.16 3.39 1.80
N PHE A 11 -10.30 2.98 2.37
CA PHE A 11 -10.50 2.99 3.82
C PHE A 11 -10.80 1.63 4.41
N GLU A 12 -11.43 0.74 3.67
CA GLU A 12 -11.80 -0.56 4.18
C GLU A 12 -11.09 -1.66 3.40
N ILE A 13 -10.49 -2.61 4.11
CA ILE A 13 -9.83 -3.76 3.50
C ILE A 13 -10.55 -5.02 3.94
N THR A 14 -11.05 -5.76 2.95
CA THR A 14 -11.75 -7.03 3.17
C THR A 14 -10.90 -8.18 2.65
N ASP A 15 -11.13 -9.37 3.21
CA ASP A 15 -10.46 -10.58 2.73
C ASP A 15 -11.17 -11.15 1.50
N GLY A 16 -10.71 -12.30 1.03
CA GLY A 16 -11.25 -12.95 -0.16
C GLY A 16 -12.71 -13.40 -0.04
N SER A 17 -13.24 -13.52 1.19
CA SER A 17 -14.64 -13.84 1.43
C SER A 17 -15.52 -12.60 1.60
N GLY A 18 -14.91 -11.42 1.55
CA GLY A 18 -15.63 -10.17 1.76
C GLY A 18 -15.76 -9.74 3.21
N THR A 19 -15.07 -10.42 4.13
CA THR A 19 -15.09 -10.06 5.55
C THR A 19 -14.18 -8.86 5.80
N PRO A 20 -14.68 -7.77 6.43
CA PRO A 20 -13.83 -6.64 6.77
C PRO A 20 -12.76 -7.05 7.78
N CYS A 21 -11.49 -6.78 7.45
CA CYS A 21 -10.34 -7.15 8.27
C CYS A 21 -9.56 -5.95 8.77
N PHE A 22 -9.49 -4.88 7.98
CA PHE A 22 -8.75 -3.68 8.35
C PHE A 22 -9.49 -2.43 7.91
N GLU A 23 -9.24 -1.34 8.63
CA GLU A 23 -9.77 -0.03 8.30
C GLU A 23 -8.64 0.99 8.36
N ALA A 24 -8.51 1.80 7.33
CA ALA A 24 -7.55 2.91 7.31
C ALA A 24 -8.25 4.17 7.82
N ARG A 25 -7.57 4.92 8.70
CA ARG A 25 -8.06 6.18 9.26
C ARG A 25 -7.03 7.27 9.03
N GLY A 26 -7.50 8.48 8.78
CA GLY A 26 -6.65 9.64 8.56
C GLY A 26 -6.86 10.23 7.18
N HIS A 27 -5.95 11.10 6.77
CA HIS A 27 -6.02 11.78 5.48
C HIS A 27 -4.71 11.64 4.73
N PHE A 28 -4.77 11.51 3.42
CA PHE A 28 -3.58 11.57 2.59
C PHE A 28 -2.92 12.94 2.75
N GLY A 29 -1.60 12.95 2.88
CA GLY A 29 -0.85 14.16 3.21
C GLY A 29 -0.56 14.33 4.69
N SER A 30 -1.15 13.47 5.53
CA SER A 30 -0.89 13.44 6.96
C SER A 30 -0.66 12.00 7.41
N LYS A 31 -0.83 11.73 8.68
CA LYS A 31 -0.67 10.38 9.21
C LYS A 31 -1.91 9.52 8.90
N ILE A 32 -1.67 8.33 8.38
CA ILE A 32 -2.70 7.32 8.15
C ILE A 32 -2.43 6.16 9.09
N THR A 33 -3.46 5.68 9.77
CA THR A 33 -3.35 4.52 10.65
C THR A 33 -4.20 3.37 10.12
N LEU A 34 -3.69 2.15 10.25
CA LEU A 34 -4.41 0.94 9.84
C LEU A 34 -4.81 0.18 11.09
N HIS A 35 -6.09 -0.14 11.19
CA HIS A 35 -6.66 -0.80 12.36
C HIS A 35 -7.27 -2.14 11.98
N ASP A 36 -7.12 -3.14 12.84
CA ASP A 36 -7.76 -4.44 12.63
C ASP A 36 -9.25 -4.41 13.03
N SER A 37 -9.93 -5.53 12.90
CA SER A 37 -11.36 -5.62 13.20
C SER A 37 -11.68 -5.41 14.68
N GLY A 38 -10.70 -5.56 15.56
CA GLY A 38 -10.84 -5.26 16.98
C GLY A 38 -10.54 -3.82 17.34
N GLY A 39 -10.23 -2.98 16.35
CA GLY A 39 -9.90 -1.58 16.57
C GLY A 39 -8.46 -1.32 16.97
N ARG A 40 -7.61 -2.35 16.97
CA ARG A 40 -6.19 -2.22 17.30
C ARG A 40 -5.43 -1.64 16.12
N GLU A 41 -4.57 -0.65 16.39
CA GLU A 41 -3.69 -0.12 15.36
C GLU A 41 -2.60 -1.16 15.04
N VAL A 42 -2.53 -1.58 13.77
CA VAL A 42 -1.54 -2.58 13.32
C VAL A 42 -0.45 -1.96 12.47
N ALA A 43 -0.67 -0.77 11.94
CA ALA A 43 0.35 -0.05 11.17
C ALA A 43 0.06 1.43 11.20
N ASP A 44 1.10 2.26 11.02
CA ASP A 44 0.88 3.65 10.70
C ASP A 44 1.81 4.07 9.58
N ILE A 45 1.34 5.04 8.79
CA ILE A 45 2.01 5.55 7.61
C ILE A 45 2.18 7.04 7.83
N ARG A 46 3.44 7.50 7.81
CA ARG A 46 3.79 8.89 8.09
C ARG A 46 4.52 9.51 6.92
N LYS A 47 4.09 10.68 6.53
CA LYS A 47 4.84 11.46 5.55
C LYS A 47 6.06 12.06 6.24
N HIS A 48 7.23 11.87 5.65
CA HIS A 48 8.45 12.50 6.16
C HIS A 48 8.42 13.98 5.81
N MET A 49 8.69 14.82 6.80
CA MET A 49 8.64 16.28 6.62
C MET A 49 9.70 16.73 5.60
N PHE A 50 9.29 17.60 4.68
CA PHE A 50 10.15 18.18 3.63
C PHE A 50 10.68 17.19 2.61
N SER A 51 10.05 16.02 2.46
CA SER A 51 10.44 15.06 1.44
C SER A 51 9.21 14.32 0.89
N ASP A 52 9.40 13.61 -0.22
CA ASP A 52 8.35 12.78 -0.81
C ASP A 52 8.34 11.37 -0.22
N VAL A 53 9.07 11.16 0.87
CA VAL A 53 9.18 9.85 1.50
C VAL A 53 8.04 9.64 2.49
N HIS A 54 7.40 8.49 2.39
CA HIS A 54 6.45 8.01 3.39
C HIS A 54 7.08 6.83 4.12
N GLU A 55 6.88 6.77 5.42
CA GLU A 55 7.41 5.71 6.26
C GLU A 55 6.28 4.88 6.84
N VAL A 56 6.46 3.57 6.83
CA VAL A 56 5.50 2.62 7.38
C VAL A 56 6.06 2.08 8.69
N TYR A 57 5.25 2.15 9.75
CA TYR A 57 5.59 1.66 11.08
C TYR A 57 4.68 0.51 11.45
N LEU A 58 5.27 -0.56 11.97
CA LEU A 58 4.55 -1.70 12.54
C LEU A 58 4.99 -1.86 13.98
N GLY A 59 4.04 -1.81 14.91
CA GLY A 59 4.36 -1.93 16.33
C GLY A 59 5.34 -0.88 16.84
N GLY A 60 5.27 0.33 16.29
CA GLY A 60 6.14 1.44 16.69
C GLY A 60 7.53 1.43 16.06
N GLN A 61 7.85 0.42 15.24
CA GLN A 61 9.15 0.33 14.57
C GLN A 61 8.98 0.56 13.08
N ARG A 62 9.91 1.32 12.49
CA ARG A 62 9.89 1.55 11.04
C ARG A 62 10.14 0.24 10.30
N ALA A 63 9.18 -0.14 9.46
CA ALA A 63 9.24 -1.38 8.68
C ALA A 63 9.55 -1.12 7.21
N ALA A 64 9.22 0.07 6.69
CA ALA A 64 9.46 0.39 5.28
C ALA A 64 9.56 1.89 5.07
N ARG A 65 10.24 2.25 3.98
CA ARG A 65 10.27 3.61 3.43
C ARG A 65 9.83 3.53 1.98
N VAL A 66 8.88 4.37 1.60
CA VAL A 66 8.29 4.37 0.26
C VAL A 66 8.56 5.71 -0.40
N ARG A 67 9.12 5.68 -1.60
CA ARG A 67 9.49 6.89 -2.33
C ARG A 67 9.15 6.74 -3.80
N HIS A 68 8.56 7.79 -4.38
CA HIS A 68 8.39 7.87 -5.82
C HIS A 68 9.75 8.09 -6.48
N ALA A 69 9.99 7.40 -7.58
CA ALA A 69 11.25 7.50 -8.31
C ALA A 69 11.00 7.40 -9.81
N GLY A 70 11.97 7.86 -10.59
CA GLY A 70 11.95 7.70 -12.03
C GLY A 70 11.79 9.00 -12.79
N PHE A 71 12.70 9.21 -13.73
CA PHE A 71 12.63 10.29 -14.73
C PHE A 71 11.88 9.79 -15.97
N PHE A 72 12.00 8.51 -16.27
CA PHE A 72 11.46 7.89 -17.46
C PHE A 72 10.51 6.75 -17.07
N GLY A 73 9.35 7.13 -16.61
CA GLY A 73 8.36 6.19 -16.14
C GLY A 73 8.26 6.20 -14.61
N ASP A 74 7.04 6.13 -14.14
CA ASP A 74 6.79 6.14 -12.72
C ASP A 74 7.08 4.79 -12.11
N HIS A 75 7.81 4.78 -11.02
CA HIS A 75 7.90 3.63 -10.16
C HIS A 75 8.11 4.10 -8.72
N TYR A 76 7.96 3.19 -7.79
CA TYR A 76 8.19 3.48 -6.37
C TYR A 76 9.25 2.54 -5.85
N ASP A 77 10.22 3.09 -5.13
CA ASP A 77 11.23 2.32 -4.44
C ASP A 77 10.82 2.17 -2.99
N ILE A 78 10.79 0.93 -2.51
CA ILE A 78 10.41 0.59 -1.15
C ILE A 78 11.59 -0.11 -0.49
N GLU A 79 12.09 0.48 0.60
CA GLU A 79 13.13 -0.13 1.42
C GLU A 79 12.48 -0.79 2.62
N THR A 80 12.76 -2.07 2.84
CA THR A 80 12.27 -2.80 4.00
C THR A 80 13.42 -3.49 4.69
N SER A 81 13.21 -3.99 5.92
CA SER A 81 14.21 -4.80 6.62
C SER A 81 14.44 -6.15 5.95
N TYR A 82 13.55 -6.54 5.03
CA TYR A 82 13.66 -7.79 4.28
C TYR A 82 14.24 -7.59 2.88
N GLY A 83 14.62 -6.38 2.53
CA GLY A 83 15.21 -6.06 1.24
C GLY A 83 14.43 -5.00 0.47
N ALA A 84 14.89 -4.71 -0.72
CA ALA A 84 14.29 -3.68 -1.57
C ALA A 84 13.13 -4.26 -2.38
N ILE A 85 12.05 -3.49 -2.47
CA ILE A 85 10.89 -3.81 -3.28
C ILE A 85 10.69 -2.67 -4.26
N ARG A 86 10.24 -2.97 -5.47
CA ARG A 86 9.93 -1.95 -6.47
C ARG A 86 8.50 -2.12 -6.95
N ALA A 87 7.76 -1.01 -6.97
CA ALA A 87 6.41 -0.99 -7.51
C ALA A 87 6.46 -0.44 -8.94
N ARG A 88 5.86 -1.15 -9.88
CA ARG A 88 5.83 -0.80 -11.30
C ARG A 88 4.45 -1.03 -11.88
N GLY A 89 4.07 -0.19 -12.83
CA GLY A 89 2.82 -0.36 -13.56
C GLY A 89 2.16 0.95 -13.91
N HIS A 90 0.85 0.91 -14.06
CA HIS A 90 0.03 2.06 -14.39
C HIS A 90 -0.68 2.56 -13.16
N PHE A 91 -0.05 3.50 -12.46
CA PHE A 91 -0.58 4.00 -11.18
C PHE A 91 -1.87 4.78 -11.36
N ASP A 92 -1.98 5.57 -12.45
CA ASP A 92 -3.22 6.27 -12.77
C ASP A 92 -4.36 5.30 -13.08
N GLY A 93 -4.04 4.21 -13.74
CA GLY A 93 -5.04 3.18 -14.06
C GLY A 93 -5.34 2.24 -12.90
N GLY A 94 -4.58 2.33 -11.82
CA GLY A 94 -4.79 1.46 -10.67
C GLY A 94 -4.41 0.01 -10.92
N ASP A 95 -3.32 -0.22 -11.66
CA ASP A 95 -2.83 -1.58 -11.95
C ASP A 95 -1.31 -1.57 -11.83
N TYR A 96 -0.80 -2.12 -10.73
CA TYR A 96 0.65 -2.20 -10.55
C TYR A 96 1.05 -3.41 -9.72
N THR A 97 2.32 -3.79 -9.85
CA THR A 97 2.89 -4.92 -9.14
C THR A 97 3.99 -4.45 -8.18
N LEU A 98 4.17 -5.21 -7.11
CA LEU A 98 5.33 -5.08 -6.23
C LEU A 98 6.26 -6.24 -6.52
N GLU A 99 7.54 -5.94 -6.75
CA GLU A 99 8.56 -6.94 -7.11
C GLU A 99 9.71 -6.88 -6.13
N GLN A 100 10.21 -8.05 -5.75
CA GLN A 100 11.39 -8.18 -4.92
C GLN A 100 12.29 -9.27 -5.50
N GLY A 101 13.55 -8.91 -5.81
CA GLY A 101 14.48 -9.85 -6.39
C GLY A 101 14.02 -10.44 -7.71
N GLY A 102 13.27 -9.68 -8.51
CA GLY A 102 12.75 -10.15 -9.80
C GLY A 102 11.48 -10.97 -9.69
N MET A 103 10.96 -11.19 -8.47
CA MET A 103 9.74 -11.96 -8.26
C MET A 103 8.60 -11.03 -7.85
N MET A 104 7.42 -11.27 -8.38
CA MET A 104 6.22 -10.52 -8.00
C MET A 104 5.76 -10.98 -6.61
N VAL A 105 5.71 -10.04 -5.67
CA VAL A 105 5.23 -10.33 -4.31
C VAL A 105 3.81 -9.85 -4.06
N ALA A 106 3.32 -8.91 -4.89
CA ALA A 106 1.93 -8.45 -4.77
C ALA A 106 1.48 -7.80 -6.08
N HIS A 107 0.17 -7.77 -6.28
CA HIS A 107 -0.46 -7.13 -7.43
C HIS A 107 -1.73 -6.44 -6.99
N LEU A 108 -1.87 -5.16 -7.36
CA LEU A 108 -3.07 -4.37 -7.09
C LEU A 108 -3.74 -4.03 -8.42
N ARG A 109 -5.06 -4.25 -8.52
CA ARG A 109 -5.82 -3.94 -9.72
C ARG A 109 -7.14 -3.25 -9.35
N ARG A 110 -7.46 -2.18 -10.08
CA ARG A 110 -8.76 -1.53 -9.95
C ARG A 110 -9.84 -2.43 -10.54
N LYS A 111 -10.95 -2.55 -9.82
CA LYS A 111 -12.13 -3.29 -10.29
C LYS A 111 -13.23 -2.32 -10.68
N PHE A 112 -13.90 -2.61 -11.78
CA PHE A 112 -15.06 -1.84 -12.19
C PHE A 112 -16.24 -2.23 -11.31
N SER A 113 -16.70 -1.26 -10.51
CA SER A 113 -17.87 -1.42 -9.65
C SER A 113 -18.47 -0.05 -9.40
N LEU A 114 -19.65 -0.02 -8.77
CA LEU A 114 -20.30 1.24 -8.41
C LEU A 114 -19.48 2.06 -7.41
N ARG A 115 -18.63 1.41 -6.62
CA ARG A 115 -17.74 2.06 -5.66
C ARG A 115 -16.30 1.77 -6.07
N GLU A 116 -15.38 2.69 -5.80
CA GLU A 116 -13.98 2.47 -6.06
C GLU A 116 -13.51 1.25 -5.28
N ARG A 117 -12.91 0.30 -5.99
CA ARG A 117 -12.47 -0.96 -5.39
C ARG A 117 -11.20 -1.43 -6.08
N PHE A 118 -10.26 -1.90 -5.27
CA PHE A 118 -9.03 -2.51 -5.77
C PHE A 118 -8.95 -3.95 -5.27
N ALA A 119 -8.61 -4.87 -6.17
CA ALA A 119 -8.28 -6.24 -5.79
C ALA A 119 -6.78 -6.33 -5.58
N ILE A 120 -6.38 -6.95 -4.48
CA ILE A 120 -4.97 -7.09 -4.11
C ILE A 120 -4.66 -8.57 -3.91
N ASP A 121 -3.65 -9.05 -4.62
CA ASP A 121 -3.12 -10.40 -4.43
C ASP A 121 -1.73 -10.29 -3.81
N ILE A 122 -1.49 -11.02 -2.72
CA ILE A 122 -0.19 -11.04 -2.03
C ILE A 122 0.33 -12.46 -2.04
N ALA A 123 1.55 -12.66 -2.49
CA ALA A 123 2.18 -13.97 -2.54
C ALA A 123 2.33 -14.58 -1.15
N ASP A 124 2.26 -15.90 -1.07
CA ASP A 124 2.47 -16.61 0.18
C ASP A 124 3.86 -16.33 0.76
N GLY A 125 3.94 -16.31 2.07
CA GLY A 125 5.20 -16.07 2.77
C GLY A 125 5.54 -14.60 2.96
N GLN A 126 4.70 -13.69 2.47
CA GLN A 126 4.89 -12.26 2.67
C GLN A 126 4.16 -11.77 3.91
N ASN A 127 4.58 -10.63 4.42
CA ASN A 127 3.87 -9.95 5.51
C ASN A 127 2.73 -9.12 4.91
N ASP A 128 1.50 -9.64 5.01
CA ASP A 128 0.35 -9.01 4.37
C ASP A 128 0.10 -7.60 4.90
N VAL A 129 0.19 -7.40 6.22
CA VAL A 129 -0.04 -6.08 6.82
C VAL A 129 0.97 -5.07 6.28
N LEU A 130 2.24 -5.47 6.21
CA LEU A 130 3.28 -4.59 5.67
C LEU A 130 2.99 -4.20 4.23
N LEU A 131 2.66 -5.17 3.37
CA LEU A 131 2.42 -4.88 1.96
C LEU A 131 1.13 -4.08 1.74
N LEU A 132 0.09 -4.33 2.52
CA LEU A 132 -1.12 -3.51 2.48
C LEU A 132 -0.81 -2.06 2.88
N ALA A 133 -0.01 -1.87 3.93
CA ALA A 133 0.39 -0.53 4.36
C ALA A 133 1.28 0.16 3.32
N VAL A 134 2.18 -0.58 2.67
CA VAL A 134 3.01 -0.04 1.59
C VAL A 134 2.12 0.43 0.43
N MET A 135 1.11 -0.33 0.08
CA MET A 135 0.20 0.07 -1.00
C MET A 135 -0.60 1.32 -0.64
N LEU A 136 -1.04 1.45 0.62
CA LEU A 136 -1.68 2.68 1.08
C LEU A 136 -0.72 3.87 0.98
N ALA A 137 0.54 3.69 1.29
CA ALA A 137 1.55 4.73 1.16
C ALA A 137 1.73 5.15 -0.31
N ILE A 138 1.78 4.18 -1.23
CA ILE A 138 1.86 4.47 -2.66
C ILE A 138 0.64 5.28 -3.11
N GLU A 139 -0.55 4.89 -2.68
CA GLU A 139 -1.77 5.62 -3.03
C GLU A 139 -1.76 7.04 -2.48
N ALA A 140 -1.24 7.22 -1.27
CA ALA A 140 -1.12 8.55 -0.67
C ALA A 140 -0.16 9.45 -1.47
N ILE A 141 1.01 8.91 -1.84
CA ILE A 141 1.98 9.65 -2.63
C ILE A 141 1.39 9.99 -4.01
N HIS A 142 0.75 9.03 -4.64
CA HIS A 142 0.16 9.21 -5.96
C HIS A 142 -0.92 10.29 -5.94
N GLU A 143 -1.77 10.28 -4.92
CA GLU A 143 -2.82 11.29 -4.77
C GLU A 143 -2.23 12.69 -4.60
N GLU A 144 -1.18 12.81 -3.77
CA GLU A 144 -0.49 14.10 -3.61
C GLU A 144 0.10 14.61 -4.91
N ARG A 145 0.69 13.71 -5.71
CA ARG A 145 1.29 14.07 -6.99
C ARG A 145 0.24 14.53 -8.00
N ARG A 146 -0.96 13.95 -7.95
CA ARG A 146 -2.06 14.35 -8.84
C ARG A 146 -2.59 15.74 -8.52
N GLN A 147 -2.41 16.22 -7.31
CA GLN A 147 -2.89 17.53 -6.87
C GLN A 147 -1.89 18.66 -7.11
N GLN A 148 -0.73 18.35 -7.62
CA GLN A 148 0.32 19.33 -7.92
C GLN A 148 0.18 19.91 -9.32
#